data_c001219913b29a3e2990671a26a32b43
#
_entry.id   c001219913b29a3e2990671a26a32b43
#
_cell.length_a   1.000
_cell.length_b   1.000
_cell.length_c   1.000
_cell.angle_alpha   90.00
_cell.angle_beta   90.00
_cell.angle_gamma   90.00
#
_symmetry.space_group_name_H-M   'P 1'
#
loop_
_entity.id
_entity.type
_entity.pdbx_description
1 polymer ?
#
loop_
_entity_poly.entity_id
_entity_poly.type
_entity_poly.pdbx_seq_one_letter_code
_entity_poly.pdbx_strand_id
1 'polypeptide(L)'
;MPVPEWWLEVGRYLIGNAVCLLGTVGAIKRDMGQTWINVDCSTNTLMRVDTAASRYHVLAASGMHRPLSERAHVVGPTCIDSFFAENQSMPSITRGDAIAILDAGMYAETTSTQ
;
A
#
# COMPACT_ATOMS: atom_id res chain seq x y z
N MET A 1 -13.83 41.66 22.53
CA MET A 1 -14.04 40.69 21.44
C MET A 1 -13.91 39.30 22.01
N PRO A 2 -14.84 38.36 21.76
CA PRO A 2 -14.66 37.00 22.18
C PRO A 2 -13.46 36.39 21.42
N VAL A 3 -12.62 35.64 22.13
CA VAL A 3 -11.50 34.90 21.53
C VAL A 3 -12.12 33.81 20.66
N PRO A 4 -11.71 33.66 19.37
CA PRO A 4 -12.25 32.61 18.52
C PRO A 4 -11.85 31.23 19.07
N GLU A 5 -12.81 30.32 19.10
CA GLU A 5 -12.58 28.92 19.44
C GLU A 5 -12.16 28.19 18.15
N TRP A 6 -11.07 27.43 18.22
CA TRP A 6 -10.54 26.69 17.07
C TRP A 6 -10.89 25.21 17.21
N TRP A 7 -11.55 24.68 16.19
CA TRP A 7 -11.86 23.26 16.08
C TRP A 7 -11.04 22.67 14.94
N LEU A 8 -10.40 21.51 15.16
CA LEU A 8 -9.60 20.81 14.16
C LEU A 8 -10.17 19.42 13.95
N GLU A 9 -10.54 19.12 12.72
CA GLU A 9 -10.86 17.77 12.27
C GLU A 9 -9.61 17.15 11.65
N VAL A 10 -8.80 16.52 12.46
CA VAL A 10 -7.52 15.94 12.03
C VAL A 10 -7.73 14.60 11.37
N GLY A 11 -7.09 14.42 10.23
CA GLY A 11 -7.15 13.20 9.45
C GLY A 11 -5.77 12.59 9.20
N ARG A 12 -5.50 12.25 7.96
CA ARG A 12 -4.29 11.55 7.49
C ARG A 12 -2.98 12.11 8.03
N TYR A 13 -2.86 13.41 8.11
CA TYR A 13 -1.62 14.09 8.47
C TYR A 13 -1.05 13.67 9.83
N LEU A 14 -1.90 13.39 10.83
CA LEU A 14 -1.42 13.05 12.18
C LEU A 14 -1.04 11.58 12.35
N ILE A 15 -1.78 10.67 11.75
CA ILE A 15 -1.65 9.24 12.04
C ILE A 15 -1.33 8.40 10.80
N GLY A 16 -1.40 8.97 9.60
CA GLY A 16 -1.18 8.25 8.36
C GLY A 16 0.14 7.47 8.35
N ASN A 17 1.22 8.15 8.71
CA ASN A 17 2.58 7.60 8.69
C ASN A 17 2.98 6.85 9.97
N ALA A 18 2.08 6.72 10.94
CA ALA A 18 2.35 6.02 12.20
C ALA A 18 2.21 4.50 12.09
N VAL A 19 1.59 3.99 11.03
CA VAL A 19 1.29 2.57 10.83
C VAL A 19 1.67 2.14 9.43
N CYS A 20 2.17 0.92 9.29
CA CYS A 20 2.30 0.23 8.02
C CYS A 20 1.50 -1.08 8.06
N LEU A 21 1.00 -1.49 6.90
CA LEU A 21 0.43 -2.82 6.70
C LEU A 21 1.51 -3.73 6.11
N LEU A 22 1.66 -4.92 6.67
CA LEU A 22 2.50 -5.95 6.12
C LEU A 22 1.65 -6.96 5.38
N GLY A 23 2.00 -7.22 4.13
CA GLY A 23 1.39 -8.25 3.30
C GLY A 23 2.44 -9.26 2.85
N THR A 24 2.00 -10.47 2.51
CA THR A 24 2.84 -11.54 1.99
C THR A 24 2.60 -11.70 0.49
N VAL A 25 3.68 -11.89 -0.27
CA VAL A 25 3.58 -12.16 -1.70
C VAL A 25 3.04 -13.58 -1.93
N GLY A 26 1.83 -13.65 -2.44
CA GLY A 26 1.15 -14.90 -2.77
C GLY A 26 1.49 -15.42 -4.17
N ALA A 27 1.60 -14.53 -5.13
CA ALA A 27 1.90 -14.86 -6.52
C ALA A 27 2.66 -13.73 -7.23
N ILE A 28 3.42 -14.11 -8.25
CA ILE A 28 4.06 -13.17 -9.18
C ILE A 28 3.71 -13.61 -10.59
N LYS A 29 3.14 -12.71 -11.35
CA LYS A 29 2.83 -12.90 -12.76
C LYS A 29 3.71 -11.99 -13.60
N ARG A 30 4.29 -12.54 -14.66
CA ARG A 30 5.00 -11.78 -15.70
C ARG A 30 4.28 -11.97 -17.02
N ASP A 31 3.79 -10.88 -17.57
CA ASP A 31 2.97 -10.92 -18.78
C ASP A 31 3.12 -9.61 -19.55
N MET A 32 3.24 -9.70 -20.87
CA MET A 32 3.36 -8.55 -21.79
C MET A 32 4.45 -7.53 -21.37
N GLY A 33 5.57 -8.00 -20.82
CA GLY A 33 6.68 -7.16 -20.36
C GLY A 33 6.43 -6.45 -19.02
N GLN A 34 5.36 -6.78 -18.33
CA GLN A 34 5.03 -6.24 -17.00
C GLN A 34 5.14 -7.30 -15.92
N THR A 35 5.54 -6.89 -14.73
CA THR A 35 5.57 -7.75 -13.54
C THR A 35 4.45 -7.32 -12.58
N TRP A 36 3.67 -8.31 -12.15
CA TRP A 36 2.56 -8.16 -11.21
C TRP A 36 2.88 -8.96 -9.95
N ILE A 37 2.98 -8.27 -8.82
CA ILE A 37 3.20 -8.85 -7.50
C ILE A 37 1.87 -8.84 -6.77
N ASN A 38 1.31 -10.02 -6.54
CA ASN A 38 0.05 -10.18 -5.83
C ASN A 38 0.33 -10.44 -4.35
N VAL A 39 -0.26 -9.61 -3.49
CA VAL A 39 -0.14 -9.71 -2.03
C VAL A 39 -1.47 -10.15 -1.39
N ASP A 40 -1.41 -10.70 -0.19
CA ASP A 40 -2.55 -11.26 0.53
C ASP A 40 -3.46 -10.23 1.21
N CYS A 41 -3.20 -8.95 1.02
CA CYS A 41 -4.04 -7.85 1.49
C CYS A 41 -4.73 -7.14 0.31
N SER A 42 -5.86 -6.51 0.57
CA SER A 42 -6.69 -5.86 -0.45
C SER A 42 -7.24 -4.52 0.02
N THR A 43 -8.04 -3.90 -0.82
CA THR A 43 -8.85 -2.73 -0.45
C THR A 43 -9.84 -3.00 0.68
N ASN A 44 -10.15 -4.27 0.96
CA ASN A 44 -10.94 -4.66 2.13
C ASN A 44 -10.17 -4.43 3.44
N THR A 45 -8.84 -4.50 3.39
CA THR A 45 -7.97 -4.26 4.54
C THR A 45 -7.56 -2.78 4.62
N LEU A 46 -7.28 -2.17 3.47
CA LEU A 46 -6.93 -0.76 3.35
C LEU A 46 -7.91 -0.09 2.39
N MET A 47 -8.69 0.84 2.91
CA MET A 47 -9.55 1.64 2.05
C MET A 47 -8.72 2.41 1.03
N ARG A 48 -9.03 2.19 -0.23
CA ARG A 48 -8.44 2.94 -1.32
C ARG A 48 -8.87 4.40 -1.24
N VAL A 49 -7.88 5.29 -1.23
CA VAL A 49 -8.14 6.68 -1.53
C VAL A 49 -8.10 6.84 -3.04
N ASP A 50 -9.24 7.04 -3.64
CA ASP A 50 -9.51 6.91 -5.07
C ASP A 50 -9.00 8.09 -5.92
N THR A 51 -7.81 8.58 -5.64
CA THR A 51 -7.18 9.59 -6.47
C THR A 51 -5.77 9.14 -6.85
N ALA A 52 -5.39 9.36 -8.09
CA ALA A 52 -4.04 9.08 -8.60
C ALA A 52 -2.91 9.74 -7.77
N ALA A 53 -3.26 10.71 -6.92
CA ALA A 53 -2.34 11.43 -6.05
C ALA A 53 -2.13 10.76 -4.68
N SER A 54 -2.85 9.70 -4.33
CA SER A 54 -2.84 9.14 -2.97
C SER A 54 -2.58 7.64 -2.94
N ARG A 55 -1.67 7.18 -3.77
CA ARG A 55 -1.18 5.79 -3.70
C ARG A 55 -0.30 5.62 -2.48
N TYR A 56 -0.38 4.43 -1.92
CA TYR A 56 0.46 4.04 -0.79
C TYR A 56 1.93 3.94 -1.22
N HIS A 57 2.82 4.19 -0.29
CA HIS A 57 4.24 3.92 -0.48
C HIS A 57 4.50 2.45 -0.18
N VAL A 58 5.06 1.74 -1.13
CA VAL A 58 5.26 0.28 -1.03
C VAL A 58 6.74 -0.06 -0.99
N LEU A 59 7.14 -0.88 -0.04
CA LEU A 59 8.52 -1.33 0.11
C LEU A 59 8.58 -2.87 0.15
N ALA A 60 9.64 -3.42 -0.43
CA ALA A 60 9.99 -4.84 -0.31
C ALA A 60 10.62 -5.11 1.06
N ALA A 61 9.81 -5.35 2.09
CA ALA A 61 10.29 -5.48 3.48
C ALA A 61 11.33 -6.60 3.64
N SER A 62 11.15 -7.74 2.99
CA SER A 62 12.13 -8.83 2.99
C SER A 62 13.36 -8.55 2.12
N GLY A 63 13.32 -7.55 1.26
CA GLY A 63 14.32 -7.29 0.24
C GLY A 63 14.93 -5.90 0.26
N MET A 64 14.79 -5.13 1.34
CA MET A 64 15.24 -3.74 1.40
C MET A 64 16.73 -3.54 1.12
N HIS A 65 17.56 -4.56 1.39
CA HIS A 65 19.00 -4.55 1.13
C HIS A 65 19.37 -4.95 -0.31
N ARG A 66 18.40 -5.45 -1.09
CA ARG A 66 18.62 -5.88 -2.47
C ARG A 66 18.59 -4.68 -3.42
N PRO A 67 19.39 -4.68 -4.50
CA PRO A 67 19.33 -3.62 -5.49
C PRO A 67 17.98 -3.64 -6.22
N LEU A 68 17.51 -2.45 -6.61
CA LEU A 68 16.34 -2.32 -7.47
C LEU A 68 16.67 -2.89 -8.85
N SER A 69 15.93 -3.87 -9.31
CA SER A 69 16.25 -4.65 -10.52
C SER A 69 15.09 -4.75 -11.53
N GLU A 70 13.86 -4.49 -11.09
CA GLU A 70 12.69 -4.57 -11.96
C GLU A 70 11.66 -3.49 -11.65
N ARG A 71 10.73 -3.30 -12.57
CA ARG A 71 9.55 -2.47 -12.33
C ARG A 71 8.34 -3.39 -12.20
N ALA A 72 7.52 -3.13 -11.20
CA ALA A 72 6.39 -3.99 -10.89
C ALA A 72 5.15 -3.19 -10.46
N HIS A 73 4.01 -3.80 -10.65
CA HIS A 73 2.74 -3.41 -10.05
C HIS A 73 2.52 -4.27 -8.80
N VAL A 74 2.13 -3.66 -7.69
CA VAL A 74 1.76 -4.38 -6.47
C VAL A 74 0.25 -4.30 -6.32
N VAL A 75 -0.40 -5.46 -6.31
CA VAL A 75 -1.86 -5.59 -6.35
C VAL A 75 -2.36 -6.56 -5.29
N GLY A 76 -3.61 -6.35 -4.88
CA GLY A 76 -4.31 -7.28 -3.98
C GLY A 76 -4.87 -8.51 -4.71
N PRO A 77 -5.48 -9.43 -3.97
CA PRO A 77 -5.96 -10.71 -4.50
C PRO A 77 -7.35 -10.62 -5.16
N THR A 78 -8.02 -9.48 -5.09
CA THR A 78 -9.37 -9.32 -5.62
C THR A 78 -9.37 -8.69 -7.01
N CYS A 79 -10.42 -8.94 -7.78
CA CYS A 79 -10.64 -8.30 -9.09
C CYS A 79 -11.12 -6.86 -8.98
N ILE A 80 -11.46 -6.40 -7.80
CA ILE A 80 -11.74 -4.99 -7.53
C ILE A 80 -10.39 -4.29 -7.45
N ASP A 81 -10.31 -3.14 -8.09
CA ASP A 81 -9.13 -2.30 -8.19
C ASP A 81 -8.39 -2.13 -6.85
N SER A 82 -7.37 -2.91 -6.65
CA SER A 82 -6.54 -2.96 -5.44
C SER A 82 -5.07 -2.74 -5.75
N PHE A 83 -4.79 -1.71 -6.55
CA PHE A 83 -3.43 -1.28 -6.82
C PHE A 83 -2.85 -0.54 -5.62
N PHE A 84 -1.87 -1.14 -4.98
CA PHE A 84 -1.07 -0.48 -3.94
C PHE A 84 0.06 0.34 -4.56
N ALA A 85 0.67 -0.16 -5.62
CA ALA A 85 1.68 0.56 -6.40
C ALA A 85 1.58 0.21 -7.89
N GLU A 86 1.85 1.20 -8.74
CA GLU A 86 1.94 1.00 -10.19
C GLU A 86 3.33 1.31 -10.69
N ASN A 87 3.85 0.39 -11.50
CA ASN A 87 5.12 0.55 -12.22
C ASN A 87 6.24 1.08 -11.32
N GLN A 88 6.30 0.61 -10.08
CA GLN A 88 7.29 1.01 -9.09
C GLN A 88 8.60 0.22 -9.28
N SER A 89 9.74 0.89 -9.07
CA SER A 89 11.02 0.20 -9.02
C SER A 89 11.10 -0.67 -7.77
N MET A 90 11.38 -1.95 -7.94
CA MET A 90 11.41 -2.96 -6.88
C MET A 90 12.69 -3.80 -7.00
N PRO A 91 13.21 -4.34 -5.91
CA PRO A 91 14.19 -5.40 -5.97
C PRO A 91 13.53 -6.68 -6.50
N SER A 92 14.33 -7.68 -6.83
CA SER A 92 13.79 -9.00 -7.16
C SER A 92 13.01 -9.57 -5.98
N ILE A 93 11.74 -9.89 -6.21
CA ILE A 93 10.77 -10.41 -5.24
C ILE A 93 10.45 -11.86 -5.57
N THR A 94 10.24 -12.63 -4.52
CA THR A 94 9.81 -14.04 -4.60
C THR A 94 8.54 -14.27 -3.79
N ARG A 95 7.84 -15.35 -4.11
CA ARG A 95 6.68 -15.79 -3.32
C ARG A 95 7.09 -16.01 -1.86
N GLY A 96 6.30 -15.51 -0.92
CA GLY A 96 6.56 -15.57 0.51
C GLY A 96 7.35 -14.36 1.04
N ASP A 97 7.90 -13.50 0.17
CA ASP A 97 8.51 -12.25 0.63
C ASP A 97 7.46 -11.32 1.26
N ALA A 98 7.88 -10.52 2.22
CA ALA A 98 7.03 -9.52 2.85
C ALA A 98 7.10 -8.19 2.10
N ILE A 99 5.94 -7.57 1.91
CA ILE A 99 5.75 -6.22 1.38
C ILE A 99 5.22 -5.34 2.51
N ALA A 100 5.81 -4.17 2.69
CA ALA A 100 5.31 -3.14 3.58
C ALA A 100 4.58 -2.06 2.77
N ILE A 101 3.34 -1.78 3.16
CA ILE A 101 2.51 -0.70 2.62
C ILE A 101 2.49 0.38 3.69
N LEU A 102 3.16 1.50 3.43
CA LEU A 102 3.32 2.59 4.37
C LEU A 102 2.08 3.51 4.36
N ASP A 103 2.05 4.42 5.31
CA ASP A 103 0.97 5.41 5.47
C ASP A 103 -0.42 4.79 5.66
N ALA A 104 -0.47 3.63 6.31
CA ALA A 104 -1.68 2.84 6.54
C ALA A 104 -2.42 3.19 7.85
N GLY A 105 -1.98 4.23 8.58
CA GLY A 105 -2.51 4.55 9.92
C GLY A 105 -3.86 5.24 9.95
N MET A 106 -4.48 5.48 8.80
CA MET A 106 -5.69 6.28 8.71
C MET A 106 -6.79 5.53 7.98
N TYR A 107 -7.97 5.46 8.62
CA TYR A 107 -9.20 4.84 8.11
C TYR A 107 -9.07 3.35 7.73
N ALA A 108 -7.90 2.73 7.88
CA ALA A 108 -7.68 1.36 7.47
C ALA A 108 -8.51 0.38 8.31
N GLU A 109 -8.30 0.38 9.63
CA GLU A 109 -9.01 -0.54 10.54
C GLU A 109 -10.52 -0.23 10.61
N THR A 110 -10.90 1.04 10.71
CA THR A 110 -12.30 1.46 10.86
C THR A 110 -13.15 1.25 9.62
N THR A 111 -12.54 1.15 8.45
CA THR A 111 -13.24 0.95 7.16
C THR A 111 -12.96 -0.41 6.55
N SER A 112 -12.14 -1.24 7.20
CA SER A 112 -11.93 -2.62 6.75
C SER A 112 -13.22 -3.42 6.85
N THR A 113 -13.51 -4.18 5.80
CA THR A 113 -14.61 -5.14 5.80
C THR A 113 -14.09 -6.49 6.30
N GLN A 114 -14.72 -7.02 7.31
CA GLN A 114 -14.47 -8.38 7.82
C GLN A 114 -15.30 -9.40 7.06
#